data_02b2a7e1692ca238b15f4c720d81fe98
#
_entry.id   02b2a7e1692ca238b15f4c720d81fe98
#
_cell.length_a   1.000
_cell.length_b   1.000
_cell.length_c   1.000
_cell.angle_alpha   90.00
_cell.angle_beta   90.00
_cell.angle_gamma   90.00
#
_symmetry.space_group_name_H-M   'P 1'
#
loop_
_entity.id
_entity.type
_entity.pdbx_description
1 polymer ?
#
loop_
_entity_poly.entity_id
_entity_poly.type
_entity_poly.pdbx_seq_one_letter_code
_entity_poly.pdbx_strand_id
1 'polypeptide(L)'
;MAAAALGTSVLARLAWVLFLPNGMNFVDLHVYVDGSANFGSGHLFDYTDSSKTPDFPLPFTYPPFAALVFYPLHFLPFSVVAIGWLLATVAALCGVVWLALELMVGTAAMREPNWRTAALAWTAVGMWLEPVRSTFDYGQVNVFLVLLAMVAVRSGVWWISGTLVGVAAGIKLTPAVTGLYFAARKRWITAIWSAAVFFGTIGLTYLLTPGETNKYFRELLGDAHRIGPVGSSSNQSLRGVLSRFVGHDVVSGPLWIVAALVTAVLAFFAWRALASDDRLGTLIIVQLFGLMVSPISWSHHWIWLLPVILWLVYGPLRQAAGARVLAGYWLVVTLIGVPWVLGFFQDSIWTISRPGVLSWLGAVDAIGVLALYIWIIRSGRLRNGRPVDRSSEQQPIGRCNNCYDGVNRAPNIRGGRDIRLRGYDFRGPQPALASRELRSVIHPTRKFVL
;
A
#
# COMPACT_ATOMS: atom_id res chain seq x y z
N MET A 1 20.89 6.76 -16.17
CA MET A 1 19.63 6.76 -16.96
C MET A 1 18.39 6.72 -16.08
N ALA A 2 18.18 5.78 -15.14
CA ALA A 2 16.95 5.70 -14.33
C ALA A 2 16.70 6.93 -13.43
N ALA A 3 17.74 7.50 -12.81
CA ALA A 3 17.61 8.73 -12.04
C ALA A 3 17.20 9.92 -12.93
N ALA A 4 17.73 10.01 -14.14
CA ALA A 4 17.31 11.03 -15.11
C ALA A 4 15.85 10.81 -15.54
N ALA A 5 15.45 9.56 -15.82
CA ALA A 5 14.06 9.24 -16.14
C ALA A 5 13.09 9.62 -15.00
N LEU A 6 13.46 9.34 -13.74
CA LEU A 6 12.66 9.77 -12.59
C LEU A 6 12.61 11.30 -12.50
N GLY A 7 13.75 11.99 -12.61
CA GLY A 7 13.79 13.46 -12.61
C GLY A 7 12.92 14.06 -13.71
N THR A 8 12.99 13.52 -14.94
CA THR A 8 12.13 13.94 -16.05
C THR A 8 10.66 13.67 -15.76
N SER A 9 10.31 12.49 -15.21
CA SER A 9 8.91 12.18 -14.84
C SER A 9 8.38 13.13 -13.76
N VAL A 10 9.20 13.45 -12.73
CA VAL A 10 8.82 14.40 -11.70
C VAL A 10 8.60 15.78 -12.30
N LEU A 11 9.54 16.28 -13.11
CA LEU A 11 9.43 17.60 -13.75
C LEU A 11 8.22 17.67 -14.69
N ALA A 12 8.02 16.62 -15.52
CA ALA A 12 6.87 16.54 -16.41
C ALA A 12 5.54 16.50 -15.63
N ARG A 13 5.52 15.80 -14.49
CA ARG A 13 4.34 15.73 -13.63
C ARG A 13 4.05 17.07 -12.95
N LEU A 14 5.08 17.73 -12.44
CA LEU A 14 4.95 19.09 -11.90
C LEU A 14 4.49 20.08 -12.98
N ALA A 15 5.06 20.01 -14.18
CA ALA A 15 4.63 20.84 -15.29
C ALA A 15 3.15 20.56 -15.65
N TRP A 16 2.75 19.29 -15.71
CA TRP A 16 1.35 18.90 -15.90
C TRP A 16 0.44 19.56 -14.87
N VAL A 17 0.78 19.39 -13.61
CA VAL A 17 0.00 19.93 -12.49
C VAL A 17 -0.06 21.45 -12.51
N LEU A 18 1.04 22.13 -12.85
CA LEU A 18 1.13 23.60 -12.78
C LEU A 18 0.58 24.33 -14.02
N PHE A 19 0.65 23.72 -15.20
CA PHE A 19 0.39 24.43 -16.46
C PHE A 19 -0.83 23.94 -17.24
N LEU A 20 -1.38 22.75 -16.96
CA LEU A 20 -2.56 22.29 -17.66
C LEU A 20 -3.85 22.72 -16.93
N PRO A 21 -4.92 23.08 -17.68
CA PRO A 21 -6.14 23.68 -17.12
C PRO A 21 -6.82 22.84 -16.02
N ASN A 22 -6.70 21.51 -16.08
CA ASN A 22 -7.28 20.59 -15.11
C ASN A 22 -6.20 19.83 -14.29
N GLY A 23 -4.96 20.26 -14.39
CA GLY A 23 -3.84 19.57 -13.75
C GLY A 23 -3.79 19.75 -12.24
N MET A 24 -4.26 20.88 -11.74
CA MET A 24 -4.26 21.26 -10.31
C MET A 24 -5.69 21.40 -9.80
N ASN A 25 -6.47 20.35 -9.75
CA ASN A 25 -7.77 20.52 -9.11
C ASN A 25 -7.68 20.32 -7.60
N PHE A 26 -6.77 19.45 -7.09
CA PHE A 26 -6.56 19.16 -5.67
C PHE A 26 -7.85 19.01 -4.84
N VAL A 27 -8.92 18.55 -5.49
CA VAL A 27 -10.26 18.52 -4.90
C VAL A 27 -10.30 17.81 -3.56
N ASP A 28 -9.60 16.68 -3.45
CA ASP A 28 -9.56 15.93 -2.19
C ASP A 28 -8.65 16.60 -1.16
N LEU A 29 -7.56 17.26 -1.60
CA LEU A 29 -6.68 18.00 -0.69
C LEU A 29 -7.41 19.21 -0.10
N HIS A 30 -8.25 19.91 -0.88
CA HIS A 30 -9.14 20.95 -0.36
C HIS A 30 -10.10 20.39 0.69
N VAL A 31 -10.73 19.26 0.42
CA VAL A 31 -11.58 18.59 1.40
C VAL A 31 -10.82 18.26 2.69
N TYR A 32 -9.54 17.83 2.58
CA TYR A 32 -8.73 17.54 3.77
C TYR A 32 -8.39 18.81 4.54
N VAL A 33 -7.97 19.87 3.87
CA VAL A 33 -7.51 21.11 4.51
C VAL A 33 -8.71 21.90 5.03
N ASP A 34 -9.63 22.28 4.13
CA ASP A 34 -10.73 23.19 4.45
C ASP A 34 -11.84 22.48 5.22
N GLY A 35 -12.12 21.20 4.91
CA GLY A 35 -13.06 20.36 5.65
C GLY A 35 -12.60 20.13 7.09
N SER A 36 -11.30 19.82 7.29
CA SER A 36 -10.77 19.57 8.63
C SER A 36 -10.77 20.81 9.53
N ALA A 37 -10.76 22.02 8.95
CA ALA A 37 -10.90 23.27 9.72
C ALA A 37 -12.21 23.31 10.54
N ASN A 38 -13.22 22.52 10.15
CA ASN A 38 -14.48 22.39 10.89
C ASN A 38 -14.44 21.33 12.01
N PHE A 39 -13.29 20.70 12.28
CA PHE A 39 -13.17 19.72 13.35
C PHE A 39 -13.50 20.33 14.72
N GLY A 40 -14.42 19.73 15.43
CA GLY A 40 -14.86 20.22 16.76
C GLY A 40 -15.88 21.35 16.74
N SER A 41 -16.28 21.84 15.56
CA SER A 41 -17.32 22.87 15.42
C SER A 41 -18.75 22.32 15.49
N GLY A 42 -18.91 21.01 15.35
CA GLY A 42 -20.22 20.35 15.13
C GLY A 42 -20.66 20.33 13.66
N HIS A 43 -19.93 20.99 12.76
CA HIS A 43 -20.26 21.17 11.35
C HIS A 43 -19.32 20.44 10.37
N LEU A 44 -18.43 19.57 10.86
CA LEU A 44 -17.48 18.82 10.04
C LEU A 44 -18.12 18.12 8.83
N PHE A 45 -19.27 17.52 9.04
CA PHE A 45 -19.98 16.76 8.00
C PHE A 45 -21.01 17.59 7.22
N ASP A 46 -21.15 18.86 7.53
CA ASP A 46 -21.95 19.81 6.76
C ASP A 46 -21.10 20.53 5.71
N TYR A 47 -19.77 20.42 5.82
CA TYR A 47 -18.82 20.96 4.84
C TYR A 47 -18.93 20.25 3.49
N THR A 48 -18.92 21.04 2.43
CA THR A 48 -18.81 20.57 1.03
C THR A 48 -17.93 21.53 0.23
N ASP A 49 -17.06 21.00 -0.62
CA ASP A 49 -16.30 21.76 -1.61
C ASP A 49 -16.97 21.63 -3.00
N SER A 50 -17.38 22.74 -3.57
CA SER A 50 -17.93 22.83 -4.94
C SER A 50 -17.07 23.68 -5.87
N SER A 51 -15.92 24.16 -5.40
CA SER A 51 -15.09 25.14 -6.13
C SER A 51 -14.60 24.63 -7.49
N LYS A 52 -14.33 23.33 -7.60
CA LYS A 52 -13.86 22.68 -8.83
C LYS A 52 -14.85 21.67 -9.41
N THR A 53 -15.85 21.31 -8.67
CA THR A 53 -16.88 20.32 -9.03
C THR A 53 -18.28 20.85 -8.69
N PRO A 54 -18.76 21.92 -9.33
CA PRO A 54 -20.02 22.56 -8.96
C PRO A 54 -21.22 21.60 -9.06
N ASP A 55 -21.22 20.69 -10.03
CA ASP A 55 -22.26 19.69 -10.24
C ASP A 55 -22.14 18.48 -9.31
N PHE A 56 -21.05 18.39 -8.58
CA PHE A 56 -20.77 17.33 -7.62
C PHE A 56 -20.00 17.89 -6.40
N PRO A 57 -20.67 18.57 -5.47
CA PRO A 57 -20.06 19.05 -4.24
C PRO A 57 -19.46 17.90 -3.44
N LEU A 58 -18.18 18.03 -3.05
CA LEU A 58 -17.43 17.00 -2.36
C LEU A 58 -17.51 17.21 -0.84
N PRO A 59 -18.24 16.34 -0.10
CA PRO A 59 -18.32 16.42 1.35
C PRO A 59 -17.08 15.82 2.02
N PHE A 60 -16.87 16.16 3.30
CA PHE A 60 -15.90 15.45 4.13
C PHE A 60 -16.45 14.04 4.43
N THR A 61 -15.88 13.00 3.78
CA THR A 61 -16.39 11.62 3.84
C THR A 61 -15.59 10.69 4.76
N TYR A 62 -14.54 11.21 5.39
CA TYR A 62 -13.60 10.45 6.20
C TYR A 62 -14.03 10.38 7.67
N PRO A 63 -13.51 9.39 8.46
CA PRO A 63 -13.70 9.37 9.91
C PRO A 63 -13.23 10.68 10.57
N PRO A 64 -13.79 11.09 11.72
CA PRO A 64 -13.36 12.30 12.45
C PRO A 64 -11.87 12.31 12.78
N PHE A 65 -11.24 11.15 12.97
CA PHE A 65 -9.79 11.05 13.18
C PHE A 65 -8.98 11.56 12.00
N ALA A 66 -9.47 11.42 10.77
CA ALA A 66 -8.83 12.03 9.61
C ALA A 66 -8.83 13.56 9.71
N ALA A 67 -9.95 14.15 10.12
CA ALA A 67 -10.03 15.59 10.34
C ALA A 67 -9.02 16.04 11.40
N LEU A 68 -8.90 15.32 12.52
CA LEU A 68 -7.88 15.60 13.54
C LEU A 68 -6.45 15.55 12.98
N VAL A 69 -6.14 14.57 12.13
CA VAL A 69 -4.81 14.41 11.51
C VAL A 69 -4.51 15.54 10.51
N PHE A 70 -5.50 15.95 9.74
CA PHE A 70 -5.35 17.01 8.72
C PHE A 70 -5.52 18.41 9.29
N TYR A 71 -6.12 18.57 10.48
CA TYR A 71 -6.38 19.85 11.12
C TYR A 71 -5.20 20.83 11.12
N PRO A 72 -3.95 20.41 11.41
CA PRO A 72 -2.82 21.34 11.38
C PRO A 72 -2.55 21.96 10.01
N LEU A 73 -3.01 21.35 8.90
CA LEU A 73 -2.74 21.84 7.55
C LEU A 73 -3.45 23.15 7.23
N HIS A 74 -4.61 23.41 7.84
CA HIS A 74 -5.38 24.62 7.56
C HIS A 74 -4.71 25.91 8.10
N PHE A 75 -3.71 25.78 8.99
CA PHE A 75 -2.92 26.92 9.45
C PHE A 75 -1.85 27.37 8.45
N LEU A 76 -1.63 26.61 7.38
CA LEU A 76 -0.63 26.91 6.36
C LEU A 76 -1.30 27.43 5.09
N PRO A 77 -0.63 28.31 4.32
CA PRO A 77 -1.12 28.67 2.99
C PRO A 77 -1.32 27.41 2.12
N PHE A 78 -2.45 27.30 1.44
CA PHE A 78 -2.79 26.10 0.63
C PHE A 78 -1.69 25.73 -0.38
N SER A 79 -1.03 26.73 -1.01
CA SER A 79 0.08 26.50 -1.94
C SER A 79 1.28 25.77 -1.28
N VAL A 80 1.57 26.07 -0.02
CA VAL A 80 2.62 25.40 0.76
C VAL A 80 2.23 23.96 1.04
N VAL A 81 0.97 23.75 1.46
CA VAL A 81 0.42 22.40 1.69
C VAL A 81 0.45 21.59 0.39
N ALA A 82 -0.01 22.15 -0.72
CA ALA A 82 -0.07 21.48 -2.02
C ALA A 82 1.32 21.05 -2.52
N ILE A 83 2.32 21.94 -2.45
CA ILE A 83 3.70 21.61 -2.84
C ILE A 83 4.28 20.53 -1.92
N GLY A 84 4.13 20.69 -0.60
CA GLY A 84 4.57 19.71 0.38
C GLY A 84 3.91 18.33 0.16
N TRP A 85 2.61 18.32 -0.15
CA TRP A 85 1.84 17.09 -0.42
C TRP A 85 2.33 16.40 -1.69
N LEU A 86 2.57 17.14 -2.78
CA LEU A 86 3.13 16.59 -4.02
C LEU A 86 4.49 15.93 -3.78
N LEU A 87 5.41 16.65 -3.10
CA LEU A 87 6.75 16.12 -2.80
C LEU A 87 6.67 14.88 -1.90
N ALA A 88 5.82 14.93 -0.86
CA ALA A 88 5.59 13.79 0.02
C ALA A 88 4.96 12.59 -0.73
N THR A 89 4.05 12.84 -1.69
CA THR A 89 3.46 11.78 -2.54
C THR A 89 4.51 11.11 -3.43
N VAL A 90 5.45 11.89 -4.03
CA VAL A 90 6.59 11.33 -4.77
C VAL A 90 7.46 10.46 -3.87
N ALA A 91 7.82 10.96 -2.68
CA ALA A 91 8.63 10.22 -1.72
C ALA A 91 7.92 8.94 -1.26
N ALA A 92 6.62 9.01 -0.97
CA ALA A 92 5.82 7.86 -0.59
C ALA A 92 5.72 6.82 -1.71
N LEU A 93 5.56 7.26 -2.97
CA LEU A 93 5.57 6.36 -4.14
C LEU A 93 6.92 5.65 -4.30
N CYS A 94 8.04 6.38 -4.14
CA CYS A 94 9.38 5.78 -4.11
C CYS A 94 9.45 4.70 -3.00
N GLY A 95 8.92 4.99 -1.82
CA GLY A 95 8.84 4.04 -0.71
C GLY A 95 8.01 2.80 -1.02
N VAL A 96 6.85 2.97 -1.67
CA VAL A 96 5.98 1.86 -2.10
C VAL A 96 6.72 0.94 -3.09
N VAL A 97 7.34 1.50 -4.12
CA VAL A 97 8.11 0.73 -5.12
C VAL A 97 9.29 0.02 -4.46
N TRP A 98 10.05 0.75 -3.63
CA TRP A 98 11.18 0.17 -2.89
C TRP A 98 10.76 -1.01 -2.04
N LEU A 99 9.73 -0.84 -1.21
CA LEU A 99 9.23 -1.89 -0.32
C LEU A 99 8.62 -3.06 -1.08
N ALA A 100 7.96 -2.82 -2.22
CA ALA A 100 7.46 -3.90 -3.07
C ALA A 100 8.60 -4.79 -3.56
N LEU A 101 9.69 -4.20 -4.05
CA LEU A 101 10.88 -4.94 -4.47
C LEU A 101 11.57 -5.61 -3.27
N GLU A 102 11.78 -4.90 -2.16
CA GLU A 102 12.42 -5.43 -0.96
C GLU A 102 11.69 -6.65 -0.38
N LEU A 103 10.35 -6.62 -0.37
CA LEU A 103 9.55 -7.74 0.12
C LEU A 103 9.68 -9.01 -0.74
N MET A 104 10.09 -8.87 -2.02
CA MET A 104 10.31 -9.98 -2.95
C MET A 104 11.74 -10.49 -2.95
N VAL A 105 12.73 -9.58 -2.96
CA VAL A 105 14.14 -9.94 -3.18
C VAL A 105 14.98 -9.86 -1.91
N GLY A 106 14.47 -9.26 -0.85
CA GLY A 106 15.15 -9.08 0.42
C GLY A 106 16.03 -7.83 0.49
N THR A 107 16.31 -7.39 1.72
CA THR A 107 17.06 -6.14 2.02
C THR A 107 18.50 -6.17 1.47
N ALA A 108 19.14 -7.35 1.45
CA ALA A 108 20.52 -7.48 0.95
C ALA A 108 20.58 -7.20 -0.56
N ALA A 109 19.68 -7.79 -1.35
CA ALA A 109 19.61 -7.58 -2.80
C ALA A 109 19.33 -6.12 -3.16
N MET A 110 18.53 -5.41 -2.38
CA MET A 110 18.24 -3.98 -2.63
C MET A 110 19.47 -3.06 -2.51
N ARG A 111 20.61 -3.54 -1.99
CA ARG A 111 21.88 -2.80 -1.99
C ARG A 111 22.58 -2.83 -3.35
N GLU A 112 22.23 -3.78 -4.21
CA GLU A 112 22.79 -3.89 -5.54
C GLU A 112 22.29 -2.77 -6.46
N PRO A 113 23.19 -2.23 -7.36
CA PRO A 113 22.83 -1.13 -8.26
C PRO A 113 21.64 -1.44 -9.17
N ASN A 114 21.49 -2.69 -9.62
CA ASN A 114 20.41 -3.10 -10.52
C ASN A 114 19.02 -2.92 -9.88
N TRP A 115 18.86 -3.31 -8.62
CA TRP A 115 17.58 -3.17 -7.91
C TRP A 115 17.27 -1.71 -7.58
N ARG A 116 18.27 -0.90 -7.25
CA ARG A 116 18.12 0.55 -7.08
C ARG A 116 17.67 1.21 -8.38
N THR A 117 18.31 0.82 -9.49
CA THR A 117 17.94 1.29 -10.83
C THR A 117 16.51 0.89 -11.18
N ALA A 118 16.10 -0.36 -10.90
CA ALA A 118 14.75 -0.83 -11.09
C ALA A 118 13.75 -0.03 -10.24
N ALA A 119 14.06 0.24 -8.97
CA ALA A 119 13.20 1.05 -8.09
C ALA A 119 12.97 2.45 -8.65
N LEU A 120 14.02 3.14 -9.10
CA LEU A 120 13.91 4.47 -9.72
C LEU A 120 13.11 4.44 -11.02
N ALA A 121 13.36 3.45 -11.89
CA ALA A 121 12.66 3.29 -13.16
C ALA A 121 11.16 3.01 -12.96
N TRP A 122 10.81 2.10 -12.04
CA TRP A 122 9.42 1.78 -11.74
C TRP A 122 8.69 2.92 -11.00
N THR A 123 9.39 3.72 -10.22
CA THR A 123 8.81 4.95 -9.66
C THR A 123 8.46 5.93 -10.78
N ALA A 124 9.38 6.12 -11.74
CA ALA A 124 9.13 6.97 -12.90
C ALA A 124 7.92 6.51 -13.72
N VAL A 125 7.82 5.21 -14.01
CA VAL A 125 6.65 4.62 -14.72
C VAL A 125 5.40 4.72 -13.87
N GLY A 126 5.51 4.40 -12.58
CA GLY A 126 4.39 4.40 -11.64
C GLY A 126 3.65 5.73 -11.55
N MET A 127 4.35 6.86 -11.72
CA MET A 127 3.74 8.20 -11.73
C MET A 127 2.72 8.42 -12.85
N TRP A 128 2.79 7.60 -13.92
CA TRP A 128 1.91 7.72 -15.09
C TRP A 128 0.76 6.71 -15.09
N LEU A 129 0.78 5.73 -14.21
CA LEU A 129 -0.37 4.84 -14.02
C LEU A 129 -1.55 5.63 -13.49
N GLU A 130 -2.75 5.43 -14.07
CA GLU A 130 -3.93 6.23 -13.76
C GLU A 130 -4.24 6.32 -12.27
N PRO A 131 -4.22 5.25 -11.45
CA PRO A 131 -4.50 5.36 -10.01
C PRO A 131 -3.53 6.30 -9.29
N VAL A 132 -2.25 6.31 -9.71
CA VAL A 132 -1.22 7.20 -9.14
C VAL A 132 -1.37 8.60 -9.71
N ARG A 133 -1.59 8.72 -11.01
CA ARG A 133 -1.80 10.01 -11.69
C ARG A 133 -2.96 10.77 -11.05
N SER A 134 -4.12 10.13 -10.90
CA SER A 134 -5.30 10.72 -10.27
C SER A 134 -5.05 11.07 -8.79
N THR A 135 -4.21 10.29 -8.10
CA THR A 135 -3.78 10.61 -6.73
C THR A 135 -3.00 11.94 -6.68
N PHE A 136 -2.12 12.20 -7.65
CA PHE A 136 -1.42 13.48 -7.77
C PHE A 136 -2.40 14.62 -8.10
N ASP A 137 -3.30 14.41 -9.06
CA ASP A 137 -4.23 15.44 -9.55
C ASP A 137 -5.21 15.88 -8.46
N TYR A 138 -5.73 14.92 -7.66
CA TYR A 138 -6.72 15.18 -6.61
C TYR A 138 -6.09 15.50 -5.25
N GLY A 139 -4.78 15.26 -5.07
CA GLY A 139 -4.13 15.37 -3.77
C GLY A 139 -4.55 14.27 -2.79
N GLN A 140 -4.78 13.05 -3.28
CA GLN A 140 -5.29 11.92 -2.49
C GLN A 140 -4.26 11.35 -1.50
N VAL A 141 -4.77 10.86 -0.35
CA VAL A 141 -3.97 10.24 0.72
C VAL A 141 -3.54 8.80 0.43
N ASN A 142 -4.06 8.17 -0.63
CA ASN A 142 -3.98 6.72 -0.84
C ASN A 142 -2.55 6.15 -0.89
N VAL A 143 -1.59 6.84 -1.53
CA VAL A 143 -0.19 6.37 -1.62
C VAL A 143 0.43 6.26 -0.22
N PHE A 144 0.12 7.20 0.68
CA PHE A 144 0.60 7.15 2.07
C PHE A 144 0.02 5.96 2.82
N LEU A 145 -1.27 5.65 2.61
CA LEU A 145 -1.93 4.50 3.24
C LEU A 145 -1.35 3.17 2.76
N VAL A 146 -1.04 3.06 1.45
CA VAL A 146 -0.34 1.91 0.87
C VAL A 146 1.05 1.78 1.48
N LEU A 147 1.80 2.88 1.58
CA LEU A 147 3.13 2.90 2.21
C LEU A 147 3.06 2.42 3.66
N LEU A 148 2.12 2.93 4.47
CA LEU A 148 1.95 2.52 5.86
C LEU A 148 1.65 1.02 5.99
N ALA A 149 0.78 0.48 5.13
CA ALA A 149 0.48 -0.94 5.08
C ALA A 149 1.73 -1.78 4.72
N MET A 150 2.53 -1.34 3.75
CA MET A 150 3.76 -2.03 3.36
C MET A 150 4.84 -1.96 4.44
N VAL A 151 5.02 -0.81 5.10
CA VAL A 151 5.92 -0.68 6.25
C VAL A 151 5.47 -1.59 7.39
N ALA A 152 4.17 -1.66 7.67
CA ALA A 152 3.60 -2.55 8.67
C ALA A 152 3.87 -4.02 8.36
N VAL A 153 3.76 -4.42 7.09
CA VAL A 153 4.08 -5.78 6.63
C VAL A 153 5.58 -6.05 6.72
N ARG A 154 6.43 -5.08 6.37
CA ARG A 154 7.89 -5.21 6.46
C ARG A 154 8.36 -5.33 7.91
N SER A 155 7.75 -4.62 8.83
CA SER A 155 8.14 -4.63 10.24
C SER A 155 7.98 -6.02 10.88
N GLY A 156 9.00 -6.45 11.62
CA GLY A 156 8.93 -7.63 12.49
C GLY A 156 8.26 -7.36 13.84
N VAL A 157 8.13 -6.09 14.22
CA VAL A 157 7.66 -5.66 15.54
C VAL A 157 6.13 -5.54 15.53
N TRP A 158 5.46 -6.37 16.33
CA TRP A 158 4.02 -6.54 16.31
C TRP A 158 3.24 -5.25 16.59
N TRP A 159 3.67 -4.46 17.59
CA TRP A 159 2.98 -3.23 17.97
C TRP A 159 3.17 -2.12 16.93
N ILE A 160 4.37 -1.98 16.32
CA ILE A 160 4.60 -1.02 15.23
C ILE A 160 3.70 -1.37 14.05
N SER A 161 3.71 -2.64 13.62
CA SER A 161 2.87 -3.10 12.49
C SER A 161 1.38 -2.83 12.74
N GLY A 162 0.89 -3.17 13.93
CA GLY A 162 -0.52 -2.98 14.28
C GLY A 162 -0.89 -1.50 14.42
N THR A 163 -0.01 -0.68 15.02
CA THR A 163 -0.25 0.77 15.14
C THR A 163 -0.33 1.44 13.78
N LEU A 164 0.57 1.14 12.85
CA LEU A 164 0.53 1.71 11.50
C LEU A 164 -0.78 1.40 10.77
N VAL A 165 -1.26 0.15 10.87
CA VAL A 165 -2.53 -0.24 10.24
C VAL A 165 -3.72 0.37 10.97
N GLY A 166 -3.74 0.38 12.30
CA GLY A 166 -4.83 0.98 13.08
C GLY A 166 -4.98 2.48 12.83
N VAL A 167 -3.86 3.23 12.80
CA VAL A 167 -3.85 4.66 12.46
C VAL A 167 -4.30 4.89 11.02
N ALA A 168 -3.78 4.10 10.06
CA ALA A 168 -4.21 4.20 8.66
C ALA A 168 -5.71 3.94 8.51
N ALA A 169 -6.26 2.95 9.24
CA ALA A 169 -7.70 2.66 9.27
C ALA A 169 -8.52 3.78 9.92
N GLY A 170 -7.95 4.46 10.93
CA GLY A 170 -8.56 5.65 11.54
C GLY A 170 -8.64 6.84 10.60
N ILE A 171 -7.67 7.00 9.70
CA ILE A 171 -7.69 8.05 8.65
C ILE A 171 -8.70 7.67 7.56
N LYS A 172 -8.66 6.45 7.08
CA LYS A 172 -9.53 5.93 6.03
C LYS A 172 -9.79 4.45 6.30
N LEU A 173 -11.04 3.99 6.26
CA LEU A 173 -11.41 2.64 6.69
C LEU A 173 -10.79 1.51 5.86
N THR A 174 -10.51 1.76 4.58
CA THR A 174 -10.02 0.73 3.65
C THR A 174 -8.73 0.02 4.10
N PRO A 175 -7.72 0.65 4.73
CA PRO A 175 -6.55 -0.04 5.26
C PRO A 175 -6.83 -1.09 6.35
N ALA A 176 -7.99 -1.06 6.99
CA ALA A 176 -8.37 -2.06 8.01
C ALA A 176 -8.30 -3.49 7.46
N VAL A 177 -8.52 -3.69 6.15
CA VAL A 177 -8.40 -4.98 5.48
C VAL A 177 -7.00 -5.60 5.65
N THR A 178 -5.96 -4.81 5.90
CA THR A 178 -4.61 -5.30 6.21
C THR A 178 -4.58 -6.18 7.47
N GLY A 179 -5.56 -6.04 8.37
CA GLY A 179 -5.76 -6.96 9.49
C GLY A 179 -5.91 -8.42 9.04
N LEU A 180 -6.57 -8.68 7.90
CA LEU A 180 -6.68 -10.02 7.32
C LEU A 180 -5.33 -10.57 6.87
N TYR A 181 -4.40 -9.73 6.40
CA TYR A 181 -3.03 -10.15 6.11
C TYR A 181 -2.35 -10.69 7.38
N PHE A 182 -2.47 -9.99 8.50
CA PHE A 182 -1.88 -10.46 9.76
C PHE A 182 -2.52 -11.76 10.25
N ALA A 183 -3.85 -11.90 10.11
CA ALA A 183 -4.55 -13.15 10.42
C ALA A 183 -4.10 -14.30 9.51
N ALA A 184 -4.01 -14.09 8.20
CA ALA A 184 -3.50 -15.06 7.22
C ALA A 184 -2.06 -15.51 7.54
N ARG A 185 -1.23 -14.60 8.09
CA ARG A 185 0.15 -14.86 8.52
C ARG A 185 0.24 -15.35 9.97
N LYS A 186 -0.88 -15.66 10.62
CA LYS A 186 -0.98 -16.10 12.03
C LYS A 186 -0.36 -15.10 13.02
N ARG A 187 -0.27 -13.81 12.66
CA ARG A 187 0.19 -12.73 13.51
C ARG A 187 -0.99 -12.13 14.28
N TRP A 188 -1.67 -12.94 15.06
CA TRP A 188 -2.93 -12.60 15.74
C TRP A 188 -2.81 -11.39 16.66
N ILE A 189 -1.73 -11.31 17.44
CA ILE A 189 -1.47 -10.17 18.34
C ILE A 189 -1.39 -8.87 17.52
N THR A 190 -0.74 -8.88 16.37
CA THR A 190 -0.66 -7.72 15.47
C THR A 190 -2.05 -7.33 14.92
N ALA A 191 -2.86 -8.33 14.53
CA ALA A 191 -4.22 -8.08 14.04
C ALA A 191 -5.11 -7.48 15.15
N ILE A 192 -5.08 -8.06 16.35
CA ILE A 192 -5.85 -7.55 17.50
C ILE A 192 -5.39 -6.14 17.88
N TRP A 193 -4.07 -5.91 17.91
CA TRP A 193 -3.53 -4.59 18.22
C TRP A 193 -3.91 -3.54 17.17
N SER A 194 -3.95 -3.90 15.87
CA SER A 194 -4.40 -2.97 14.83
C SER A 194 -5.86 -2.58 15.02
N ALA A 195 -6.72 -3.52 15.41
CA ALA A 195 -8.10 -3.23 15.78
C ALA A 195 -8.19 -2.36 17.04
N ALA A 196 -7.40 -2.67 18.09
CA ALA A 196 -7.37 -1.88 19.33
C ALA A 196 -6.96 -0.42 19.06
N VAL A 197 -5.92 -0.20 18.24
CA VAL A 197 -5.49 1.14 17.84
C VAL A 197 -6.56 1.85 17.00
N PHE A 198 -7.19 1.16 16.05
CA PHE A 198 -8.31 1.73 15.28
C PHE A 198 -9.46 2.17 16.20
N PHE A 199 -9.92 1.32 17.12
CA PHE A 199 -10.93 1.71 18.11
C PHE A 199 -10.42 2.80 19.05
N GLY A 200 -9.12 2.84 19.35
CA GLY A 200 -8.48 3.93 20.07
C GLY A 200 -8.60 5.27 19.36
N THR A 201 -8.49 5.29 18.01
CA THR A 201 -8.71 6.53 17.22
C THR A 201 -10.17 7.00 17.29
N ILE A 202 -11.12 6.06 17.31
CA ILE A 202 -12.56 6.37 17.51
C ILE A 202 -12.80 6.91 18.94
N GLY A 203 -12.23 6.24 19.94
CA GLY A 203 -12.33 6.68 21.35
C GLY A 203 -11.76 8.08 21.54
N LEU A 204 -10.61 8.37 20.95
CA LEU A 204 -9.99 9.70 21.01
C LEU A 204 -10.90 10.76 20.40
N THR A 205 -11.43 10.53 19.20
CA THR A 205 -12.34 11.49 18.57
C THR A 205 -13.69 11.58 19.28
N TYR A 206 -14.16 10.50 19.88
CA TYR A 206 -15.35 10.54 20.72
C TYR A 206 -15.18 11.43 21.96
N LEU A 207 -13.99 11.43 22.56
CA LEU A 207 -13.68 12.32 23.69
C LEU A 207 -13.57 13.78 23.28
N LEU A 208 -13.05 14.06 22.05
CA LEU A 208 -12.85 15.42 21.55
C LEU A 208 -14.12 16.01 20.91
N THR A 209 -14.84 15.20 20.13
CA THR A 209 -15.97 15.62 19.31
C THR A 209 -17.06 14.53 19.30
N PRO A 210 -17.76 14.30 20.43
CA PRO A 210 -18.71 13.19 20.57
C PRO A 210 -19.85 13.26 19.56
N GLY A 211 -20.37 14.46 19.25
CA GLY A 211 -21.45 14.67 18.28
C GLY A 211 -21.05 14.22 16.86
N GLU A 212 -19.91 14.69 16.39
CA GLU A 212 -19.38 14.34 15.05
C GLU A 212 -19.04 12.86 14.95
N THR A 213 -18.44 12.28 16.00
CA THR A 213 -18.10 10.86 16.03
C THR A 213 -19.37 9.99 15.98
N ASN A 214 -20.39 10.32 16.76
CA ASN A 214 -21.68 9.62 16.70
C ASN A 214 -22.34 9.75 15.31
N LYS A 215 -22.41 10.98 14.76
CA LYS A 215 -22.97 11.25 13.42
C LYS A 215 -22.29 10.38 12.37
N TYR A 216 -20.94 10.31 12.38
CA TYR A 216 -20.20 9.50 11.40
C TYR A 216 -20.51 8.00 11.54
N PHE A 217 -20.32 7.42 12.72
CA PHE A 217 -20.38 5.96 12.88
C PHE A 217 -21.80 5.40 12.91
N ARG A 218 -22.82 6.19 13.26
CA ARG A 218 -24.20 5.74 13.33
C ARG A 218 -25.04 6.08 12.10
N GLU A 219 -24.72 7.19 11.41
CA GLU A 219 -25.57 7.70 10.34
C GLU A 219 -24.88 7.66 8.99
N LEU A 220 -23.59 8.05 8.91
CA LEU A 220 -22.92 8.31 7.64
C LEU A 220 -22.11 7.13 7.11
N LEU A 221 -21.61 6.26 7.98
CA LEU A 221 -20.70 5.16 7.61
C LEU A 221 -21.26 4.22 6.54
N GLY A 222 -22.56 3.98 6.52
CA GLY A 222 -23.24 3.09 5.57
C GLY A 222 -23.70 3.78 4.28
N ASP A 223 -23.66 5.11 4.22
CA ASP A 223 -24.17 5.88 3.09
C ASP A 223 -23.15 6.04 1.98
N ALA A 224 -23.18 5.11 1.02
CA ALA A 224 -22.30 5.14 -0.13
C ALA A 224 -22.62 6.31 -1.10
N HIS A 225 -23.87 6.76 -1.16
CA HIS A 225 -24.28 7.86 -2.06
C HIS A 225 -23.66 9.19 -1.62
N ARG A 226 -23.36 9.35 -0.34
CA ARG A 226 -22.63 10.50 0.18
C ARG A 226 -21.18 10.55 -0.33
N ILE A 227 -20.57 9.36 -0.57
CA ILE A 227 -19.19 9.26 -1.07
C ILE A 227 -19.17 9.60 -2.57
N GLY A 228 -20.25 9.28 -3.28
CA GLY A 228 -20.41 9.62 -4.70
C GLY A 228 -21.26 8.64 -5.50
N PRO A 229 -21.35 8.82 -6.81
CA PRO A 229 -22.21 8.04 -7.69
C PRO A 229 -21.72 6.60 -7.83
N VAL A 230 -22.51 5.65 -7.33
CA VAL A 230 -22.20 4.22 -7.38
C VAL A 230 -21.96 3.73 -8.81
N GLY A 231 -22.75 4.23 -9.77
CA GLY A 231 -22.71 3.82 -11.18
C GLY A 231 -21.58 4.42 -12.01
N SER A 232 -20.76 5.32 -11.43
CA SER A 232 -19.62 5.90 -12.15
C SER A 232 -18.66 4.84 -12.66
N SER A 233 -18.13 5.01 -13.89
CA SER A 233 -17.09 4.15 -14.47
C SER A 233 -15.83 4.09 -13.61
N SER A 234 -15.54 5.15 -12.86
CA SER A 234 -14.43 5.21 -11.92
C SER A 234 -14.63 4.36 -10.67
N ASN A 235 -15.88 3.94 -10.34
CA ASN A 235 -16.14 3.02 -9.25
C ASN A 235 -15.90 1.57 -9.69
N GLN A 236 -14.74 1.02 -9.37
CA GLN A 236 -14.30 -0.32 -9.77
C GLN A 236 -14.59 -1.39 -8.69
N SER A 237 -15.43 -1.08 -7.68
CA SER A 237 -15.92 -2.08 -6.72
C SER A 237 -16.91 -3.05 -7.35
N LEU A 238 -17.16 -4.20 -6.70
CA LEU A 238 -18.22 -5.14 -7.11
C LEU A 238 -19.57 -4.45 -7.19
N ARG A 239 -19.90 -3.58 -6.22
CA ARG A 239 -21.17 -2.83 -6.22
C ARG A 239 -21.28 -1.96 -7.48
N GLY A 240 -20.23 -1.18 -7.79
CA GLY A 240 -20.22 -0.31 -8.98
C GLY A 240 -20.32 -1.10 -10.28
N VAL A 241 -19.53 -2.17 -10.40
CA VAL A 241 -19.54 -3.03 -11.61
C VAL A 241 -20.90 -3.68 -11.82
N LEU A 242 -21.43 -4.35 -10.79
CA LEU A 242 -22.72 -5.05 -10.88
C LEU A 242 -23.86 -4.09 -11.15
N SER A 243 -23.86 -2.91 -10.51
CA SER A 243 -24.87 -1.88 -10.75
C SER A 243 -24.90 -1.42 -12.21
N ARG A 244 -23.73 -1.23 -12.83
CA ARG A 244 -23.65 -0.90 -14.27
C ARG A 244 -24.19 -2.01 -15.15
N PHE A 245 -24.00 -3.29 -14.80
CA PHE A 245 -24.54 -4.41 -15.57
C PHE A 245 -26.05 -4.53 -15.47
N VAL A 246 -26.63 -4.28 -14.29
CA VAL A 246 -28.08 -4.44 -14.11
C VAL A 246 -28.87 -3.16 -14.37
N GLY A 247 -28.21 -1.99 -14.41
CA GLY A 247 -28.81 -0.69 -14.66
C GLY A 247 -29.48 -0.03 -13.46
N HIS A 248 -29.21 -0.53 -12.24
CA HIS A 248 -29.65 0.07 -10.98
C HIS A 248 -28.66 -0.29 -9.85
N ASP A 249 -28.70 0.46 -8.75
CA ASP A 249 -27.81 0.17 -7.62
C ASP A 249 -28.20 -1.15 -6.95
N VAL A 250 -27.25 -2.10 -6.93
CA VAL A 250 -27.43 -3.42 -6.29
C VAL A 250 -27.37 -3.36 -4.77
N VAL A 251 -26.94 -2.23 -4.19
CA VAL A 251 -26.74 -2.03 -2.75
C VAL A 251 -25.95 -3.20 -2.13
N SER A 252 -26.37 -3.71 -0.96
CA SER A 252 -25.89 -4.96 -0.32
C SER A 252 -26.85 -6.13 -0.58
N GLY A 253 -27.49 -6.14 -1.77
CA GLY A 253 -28.46 -7.16 -2.15
C GLY A 253 -27.84 -8.53 -2.47
N PRO A 254 -28.69 -9.55 -2.75
CA PRO A 254 -28.24 -10.94 -2.97
C PRO A 254 -27.15 -11.06 -4.03
N LEU A 255 -27.25 -10.29 -5.13
CA LEU A 255 -26.25 -10.30 -6.22
C LEU A 255 -24.88 -9.88 -5.73
N TRP A 256 -24.81 -8.79 -4.94
CA TRP A 256 -23.56 -8.33 -4.34
C TRP A 256 -23.01 -9.34 -3.35
N ILE A 257 -23.86 -9.94 -2.48
CA ILE A 257 -23.46 -10.94 -1.48
C ILE A 257 -22.82 -12.15 -2.19
N VAL A 258 -23.48 -12.69 -3.22
CA VAL A 258 -22.95 -13.84 -3.99
C VAL A 258 -21.62 -13.49 -4.64
N ALA A 259 -21.49 -12.32 -5.29
CA ALA A 259 -20.25 -11.90 -5.91
C ALA A 259 -19.12 -11.70 -4.88
N ALA A 260 -19.42 -11.13 -3.72
CA ALA A 260 -18.47 -10.95 -2.62
C ALA A 260 -18.00 -12.30 -2.06
N LEU A 261 -18.92 -13.26 -1.87
CA LEU A 261 -18.59 -14.63 -1.43
C LEU A 261 -17.72 -15.37 -2.46
N VAL A 262 -18.06 -15.30 -3.75
CA VAL A 262 -17.25 -15.90 -4.82
C VAL A 262 -15.85 -15.28 -4.82
N THR A 263 -15.75 -13.96 -4.69
CA THR A 263 -14.46 -13.26 -4.63
C THR A 263 -13.67 -13.68 -3.38
N ALA A 264 -14.32 -13.82 -2.22
CA ALA A 264 -13.67 -14.28 -0.99
C ALA A 264 -13.14 -15.71 -1.12
N VAL A 265 -13.92 -16.61 -1.73
CA VAL A 265 -13.50 -18.01 -1.99
C VAL A 265 -12.29 -18.04 -2.94
N LEU A 266 -12.33 -17.27 -4.03
CA LEU A 266 -11.19 -17.17 -4.96
C LEU A 266 -9.96 -16.57 -4.27
N ALA A 267 -10.11 -15.51 -3.50
CA ALA A 267 -9.02 -14.90 -2.73
C ALA A 267 -8.41 -15.88 -1.72
N PHE A 268 -9.24 -16.65 -1.01
CA PHE A 268 -8.79 -17.68 -0.08
C PHE A 268 -7.97 -18.78 -0.79
N PHE A 269 -8.46 -19.32 -1.89
CA PHE A 269 -7.73 -20.35 -2.63
C PHE A 269 -6.47 -19.79 -3.32
N ALA A 270 -6.50 -18.54 -3.81
CA ALA A 270 -5.31 -17.86 -4.33
C ALA A 270 -4.24 -17.72 -3.24
N TRP A 271 -4.62 -17.24 -2.05
CA TRP A 271 -3.72 -17.17 -0.91
C TRP A 271 -3.14 -18.53 -0.53
N ARG A 272 -3.98 -19.60 -0.49
CA ARG A 272 -3.54 -20.96 -0.19
C ARG A 272 -2.57 -21.52 -1.25
N ALA A 273 -2.62 -21.03 -2.47
CA ALA A 273 -1.74 -21.44 -3.57
C ALA A 273 -0.38 -20.74 -3.56
N LEU A 274 -0.23 -19.62 -2.83
CA LEU A 274 1.04 -18.93 -2.67
C LEU A 274 2.01 -19.71 -1.79
N ALA A 275 3.31 -19.43 -1.96
CA ALA A 275 4.32 -19.87 -1.00
C ALA A 275 4.08 -19.19 0.36
N SER A 276 4.39 -19.94 1.44
CA SER A 276 4.17 -19.44 2.80
C SER A 276 4.99 -18.20 3.16
N ASP A 277 6.07 -17.94 2.45
CA ASP A 277 6.96 -16.78 2.61
C ASP A 277 6.64 -15.62 1.64
N ASP A 278 5.74 -15.80 0.66
CA ASP A 278 5.33 -14.74 -0.25
C ASP A 278 4.48 -13.69 0.48
N ARG A 279 5.20 -12.71 1.05
CA ARG A 279 4.59 -11.63 1.85
C ARG A 279 3.84 -10.64 0.98
N LEU A 280 4.42 -10.25 -0.16
CA LEU A 280 3.82 -9.27 -1.06
C LEU A 280 2.60 -9.87 -1.77
N GLY A 281 2.70 -11.10 -2.29
CA GLY A 281 1.56 -11.78 -2.92
C GLY A 281 0.38 -11.94 -1.96
N THR A 282 0.63 -12.33 -0.70
CA THR A 282 -0.43 -12.39 0.34
C THR A 282 -1.06 -11.02 0.58
N LEU A 283 -0.25 -9.96 0.66
CA LEU A 283 -0.75 -8.60 0.87
C LEU A 283 -1.59 -8.13 -0.32
N ILE A 284 -1.12 -8.35 -1.55
CA ILE A 284 -1.85 -8.03 -2.78
C ILE A 284 -3.24 -8.67 -2.78
N ILE A 285 -3.33 -9.97 -2.50
CA ILE A 285 -4.64 -10.68 -2.48
C ILE A 285 -5.58 -10.00 -1.49
N VAL A 286 -5.13 -9.71 -0.28
CA VAL A 286 -5.95 -9.08 0.76
C VAL A 286 -6.41 -7.69 0.36
N GLN A 287 -5.51 -6.87 -0.20
CA GLN A 287 -5.85 -5.50 -0.58
C GLN A 287 -6.82 -5.44 -1.77
N LEU A 288 -6.58 -6.25 -2.79
CA LEU A 288 -7.49 -6.34 -3.94
C LEU A 288 -8.87 -6.87 -3.52
N PHE A 289 -8.94 -7.84 -2.60
CA PHE A 289 -10.21 -8.27 -2.02
C PHE A 289 -10.93 -7.11 -1.32
N GLY A 290 -10.23 -6.33 -0.51
CA GLY A 290 -10.80 -5.14 0.15
C GLY A 290 -11.36 -4.12 -0.84
N LEU A 291 -10.64 -3.84 -1.92
CA LEU A 291 -11.10 -2.94 -2.99
C LEU A 291 -12.35 -3.47 -3.69
N MET A 292 -12.40 -4.77 -3.96
CA MET A 292 -13.55 -5.41 -4.61
C MET A 292 -14.83 -5.33 -3.76
N VAL A 293 -14.74 -5.58 -2.45
CA VAL A 293 -15.93 -5.64 -1.58
C VAL A 293 -16.33 -4.29 -1.00
N SER A 294 -15.48 -3.27 -1.10
CA SER A 294 -15.82 -1.91 -0.69
C SER A 294 -17.05 -1.41 -1.46
N PRO A 295 -17.98 -0.65 -0.86
CA PRO A 295 -19.13 -0.11 -1.58
C PRO A 295 -18.73 0.86 -2.69
N ILE A 296 -17.69 1.65 -2.46
CA ILE A 296 -17.07 2.55 -3.43
C ILE A 296 -15.57 2.30 -3.45
N SER A 297 -15.03 2.07 -4.64
CA SER A 297 -13.60 1.89 -4.89
C SER A 297 -13.22 2.63 -6.16
N TRP A 298 -12.99 3.95 -5.97
CA TRP A 298 -12.58 4.82 -7.08
C TRP A 298 -11.28 4.33 -7.71
N SER A 299 -11.08 4.59 -8.98
CA SER A 299 -9.87 4.19 -9.72
C SER A 299 -8.57 4.60 -9.01
N HIS A 300 -8.53 5.78 -8.39
CA HIS A 300 -7.39 6.23 -7.59
C HIS A 300 -7.19 5.47 -6.25
N HIS A 301 -8.11 4.60 -5.82
CA HIS A 301 -7.87 3.68 -4.71
C HIS A 301 -7.00 2.48 -5.11
N TRP A 302 -6.88 2.21 -6.40
CA TRP A 302 -6.22 1.04 -6.96
C TRP A 302 -4.69 1.19 -7.09
N ILE A 303 -4.06 2.00 -6.23
CA ILE A 303 -2.59 2.14 -6.16
C ILE A 303 -1.89 0.78 -6.07
N TRP A 304 -2.57 -0.22 -5.48
CA TRP A 304 -2.07 -1.59 -5.35
C TRP A 304 -1.76 -2.27 -6.69
N LEU A 305 -2.26 -1.76 -7.82
CA LEU A 305 -1.95 -2.30 -9.14
C LEU A 305 -0.47 -2.13 -9.51
N LEU A 306 0.21 -1.09 -9.01
CA LEU A 306 1.67 -0.97 -9.19
C LEU A 306 2.43 -2.09 -8.47
N PRO A 307 2.22 -2.38 -7.17
CA PRO A 307 2.75 -3.60 -6.54
C PRO A 307 2.35 -4.92 -7.24
N VAL A 308 1.14 -5.03 -7.81
CA VAL A 308 0.73 -6.21 -8.60
C VAL A 308 1.61 -6.39 -9.82
N ILE A 309 1.83 -5.33 -10.62
CA ILE A 309 2.69 -5.37 -11.80
C ILE A 309 4.11 -5.77 -11.41
N LEU A 310 4.67 -5.16 -10.36
CA LEU A 310 6.00 -5.51 -9.85
C LEU A 310 6.08 -6.97 -9.42
N TRP A 311 5.06 -7.48 -8.73
CA TRP A 311 5.01 -8.87 -8.28
C TRP A 311 4.91 -9.86 -9.46
N LEU A 312 4.15 -9.54 -10.51
CA LEU A 312 4.08 -10.35 -11.73
C LEU A 312 5.40 -10.38 -12.50
N VAL A 313 6.17 -9.27 -12.48
CA VAL A 313 7.45 -9.15 -13.19
C VAL A 313 8.62 -9.76 -12.41
N TYR A 314 8.67 -9.59 -11.10
CA TYR A 314 9.83 -9.97 -10.28
C TYR A 314 9.51 -11.04 -9.22
N GLY A 315 8.25 -11.33 -8.95
CA GLY A 315 7.82 -12.22 -7.88
C GLY A 315 8.05 -13.71 -8.13
N PRO A 316 7.64 -14.55 -7.17
CA PRO A 316 7.92 -15.99 -7.21
C PRO A 316 7.29 -16.74 -8.39
N LEU A 317 6.21 -16.21 -8.96
CA LEU A 317 5.48 -16.81 -10.08
C LEU A 317 5.81 -16.19 -11.45
N ARG A 318 6.85 -15.31 -11.56
CA ARG A 318 7.21 -14.59 -12.79
C ARG A 318 7.48 -15.49 -14.00
N GLN A 319 7.88 -16.73 -13.78
CA GLN A 319 8.16 -17.72 -14.83
C GLN A 319 6.93 -18.56 -15.22
N ALA A 320 5.82 -18.44 -14.46
CA ALA A 320 4.61 -19.14 -14.80
C ALA A 320 3.97 -18.59 -16.09
N ALA A 321 3.42 -19.48 -16.89
CA ALA A 321 2.71 -19.09 -18.11
C ALA A 321 1.59 -18.09 -17.77
N GLY A 322 1.52 -16.99 -18.53
CA GLY A 322 0.54 -15.93 -18.33
C GLY A 322 0.99 -14.78 -17.40
N ALA A 323 2.08 -14.91 -16.62
CA ALA A 323 2.56 -13.82 -15.74
C ALA A 323 2.81 -12.53 -16.52
N ARG A 324 3.51 -12.61 -17.64
CA ARG A 324 3.81 -11.45 -18.52
C ARG A 324 2.55 -10.88 -19.18
N VAL A 325 1.59 -11.74 -19.52
CA VAL A 325 0.32 -11.32 -20.12
C VAL A 325 -0.49 -10.52 -19.09
N LEU A 326 -0.60 -10.99 -17.85
CA LEU A 326 -1.29 -10.27 -16.77
C LEU A 326 -0.55 -8.97 -16.41
N ALA A 327 0.78 -8.96 -16.37
CA ALA A 327 1.55 -7.74 -16.14
C ALA A 327 1.32 -6.72 -17.26
N GLY A 328 1.33 -7.17 -18.52
CA GLY A 328 1.00 -6.34 -19.68
C GLY A 328 -0.44 -5.81 -19.65
N TYR A 329 -1.40 -6.66 -19.31
CA TYR A 329 -2.79 -6.26 -19.11
C TYR A 329 -2.91 -5.11 -18.11
N TRP A 330 -2.38 -5.28 -16.90
CA TRP A 330 -2.45 -4.25 -15.88
C TRP A 330 -1.72 -2.97 -16.27
N LEU A 331 -0.55 -3.11 -16.92
CA LEU A 331 0.22 -1.95 -17.39
C LEU A 331 -0.57 -1.16 -18.45
N VAL A 332 -1.18 -1.84 -19.42
CA VAL A 332 -1.96 -1.20 -20.49
C VAL A 332 -3.21 -0.55 -19.93
N VAL A 333 -4.01 -1.28 -19.11
CA VAL A 333 -5.25 -0.75 -18.52
C VAL A 333 -4.97 0.49 -17.67
N THR A 334 -3.91 0.47 -16.87
CA THR A 334 -3.58 1.59 -15.98
C THR A 334 -2.87 2.75 -16.69
N LEU A 335 -2.06 2.51 -17.72
CA LEU A 335 -1.44 3.60 -18.52
C LEU A 335 -2.49 4.34 -19.34
N ILE A 336 -3.44 3.64 -19.95
CA ILE A 336 -4.57 4.23 -20.65
C ILE A 336 -5.48 4.93 -19.62
N GLY A 337 -5.69 4.33 -18.46
CA GLY A 337 -6.66 4.77 -17.47
C GLY A 337 -8.08 4.47 -17.94
N VAL A 338 -8.36 3.21 -18.28
CA VAL A 338 -9.64 2.81 -18.88
C VAL A 338 -10.86 3.34 -18.10
N PRO A 339 -10.92 3.24 -16.74
CA PRO A 339 -12.03 3.81 -16.00
C PRO A 339 -12.20 5.32 -16.17
N TRP A 340 -11.07 6.04 -16.22
CA TRP A 340 -11.05 7.49 -16.41
C TRP A 340 -11.50 7.87 -17.83
N VAL A 341 -11.01 7.17 -18.87
CA VAL A 341 -11.41 7.38 -20.27
C VAL A 341 -12.90 7.14 -20.44
N LEU A 342 -13.45 6.09 -19.80
CA LEU A 342 -14.87 5.78 -19.89
C LEU A 342 -15.77 6.87 -19.27
N GLY A 343 -15.24 7.66 -18.34
CA GLY A 343 -15.95 8.81 -17.77
C GLY A 343 -16.37 9.83 -18.82
N PHE A 344 -15.60 9.97 -19.91
CA PHE A 344 -15.95 10.87 -21.02
C PHE A 344 -17.11 10.35 -21.91
N PHE A 345 -17.49 9.10 -21.76
CA PHE A 345 -18.59 8.45 -22.50
C PHE A 345 -19.83 8.23 -21.62
N GLN A 346 -19.85 8.75 -20.41
CA GLN A 346 -21.04 8.76 -19.55
C GLN A 346 -21.76 10.10 -19.68
N ASP A 347 -23.05 10.07 -20.05
CA ASP A 347 -23.89 11.28 -20.15
C ASP A 347 -24.02 11.97 -18.78
N SER A 348 -24.07 11.17 -17.70
CA SER A 348 -24.07 11.64 -16.33
C SER A 348 -23.42 10.60 -15.43
N ILE A 349 -22.57 11.06 -14.50
CA ILE A 349 -21.97 10.19 -13.46
C ILE A 349 -23.03 9.61 -12.51
N TRP A 350 -24.20 10.25 -12.40
CA TRP A 350 -25.31 9.84 -11.54
C TRP A 350 -26.20 8.77 -12.16
N THR A 351 -26.21 8.67 -13.49
CA THR A 351 -27.06 7.71 -14.20
C THR A 351 -26.40 6.34 -14.25
N ILE A 352 -27.07 5.34 -13.71
CA ILE A 352 -26.67 3.94 -13.83
C ILE A 352 -27.27 3.39 -15.09
N SER A 353 -26.45 3.17 -16.13
CA SER A 353 -26.89 2.70 -17.45
C SER A 353 -26.37 1.29 -17.74
N ARG A 354 -27.00 0.62 -18.73
CA ARG A 354 -26.54 -0.66 -19.31
C ARG A 354 -25.98 -0.43 -20.72
N PRO A 355 -24.85 0.21 -20.89
CA PRO A 355 -24.33 0.54 -22.21
C PRO A 355 -23.68 -0.64 -22.95
N GLY A 356 -23.97 -1.87 -22.60
CA GLY A 356 -23.42 -3.06 -23.25
C GLY A 356 -21.90 -3.15 -23.13
N VAL A 357 -21.18 -2.96 -24.23
CA VAL A 357 -19.71 -3.06 -24.28
C VAL A 357 -19.04 -2.14 -23.25
N LEU A 358 -19.57 -0.93 -23.01
CA LEU A 358 -19.00 0.02 -22.05
C LEU A 358 -19.11 -0.49 -20.60
N SER A 359 -20.13 -1.27 -20.25
CA SER A 359 -20.22 -1.91 -18.94
C SER A 359 -19.13 -2.94 -18.74
N TRP A 360 -18.80 -3.73 -19.78
CA TRP A 360 -17.69 -4.69 -19.73
C TRP A 360 -16.33 -3.99 -19.63
N LEU A 361 -16.09 -2.95 -20.43
CA LEU A 361 -14.88 -2.14 -20.32
C LEU A 361 -14.80 -1.46 -18.94
N GLY A 362 -15.92 -1.04 -18.37
CA GLY A 362 -16.00 -0.48 -17.02
C GLY A 362 -15.75 -1.49 -15.90
N ALA A 363 -15.62 -2.79 -16.18
CA ALA A 363 -15.34 -3.83 -15.20
C ALA A 363 -13.88 -4.34 -15.23
N VAL A 364 -12.99 -3.64 -15.95
CA VAL A 364 -11.61 -4.13 -16.20
C VAL A 364 -10.86 -4.48 -14.92
N ASP A 365 -10.93 -3.66 -13.86
CA ASP A 365 -10.20 -3.95 -12.64
C ASP A 365 -10.76 -5.18 -11.93
N ALA A 366 -12.09 -5.29 -11.83
CA ALA A 366 -12.73 -6.46 -11.25
C ALA A 366 -12.43 -7.75 -12.04
N ILE A 367 -12.53 -7.69 -13.38
CA ILE A 367 -12.18 -8.83 -14.26
C ILE A 367 -10.71 -9.20 -14.08
N GLY A 368 -9.83 -8.22 -14.04
CA GLY A 368 -8.40 -8.43 -13.83
C GLY A 368 -8.08 -9.09 -12.49
N VAL A 369 -8.77 -8.70 -11.41
CA VAL A 369 -8.60 -9.33 -10.08
C VAL A 369 -9.06 -10.79 -10.09
N LEU A 370 -10.22 -11.08 -10.65
CA LEU A 370 -10.72 -12.45 -10.75
C LEU A 370 -9.80 -13.32 -11.61
N ALA A 371 -9.33 -12.79 -12.74
CA ALA A 371 -8.35 -13.47 -13.60
C ALA A 371 -7.03 -13.72 -12.87
N LEU A 372 -6.53 -12.74 -12.11
CA LEU A 372 -5.32 -12.87 -11.29
C LEU A 372 -5.47 -13.98 -10.24
N TYR A 373 -6.59 -14.01 -9.49
CA TYR A 373 -6.82 -15.04 -8.48
C TYR A 373 -6.88 -16.44 -9.09
N ILE A 374 -7.62 -16.62 -10.19
CA ILE A 374 -7.69 -17.88 -10.90
C ILE A 374 -6.31 -18.30 -11.42
N TRP A 375 -5.54 -17.36 -11.96
CA TRP A 375 -4.19 -17.65 -12.45
C TRP A 375 -3.24 -18.05 -11.30
N ILE A 376 -3.29 -17.37 -10.14
CA ILE A 376 -2.50 -17.75 -8.96
C ILE A 376 -2.85 -19.18 -8.52
N ILE A 377 -4.14 -19.52 -8.43
CA ILE A 377 -4.60 -20.86 -8.02
C ILE A 377 -4.02 -21.94 -8.95
N ARG A 378 -4.06 -21.72 -10.27
CA ARG A 378 -3.54 -22.66 -11.27
C ARG A 378 -2.02 -22.78 -11.20
N SER A 379 -1.33 -21.64 -11.17
CA SER A 379 0.14 -21.59 -11.21
C SER A 379 0.79 -22.11 -9.92
N GLY A 380 0.19 -21.81 -8.76
CA GLY A 380 0.67 -22.28 -7.45
C GLY A 380 0.51 -23.78 -7.28
N ARG A 381 -0.61 -24.38 -7.76
CA ARG A 381 -0.80 -25.84 -7.76
C ARG A 381 0.22 -26.58 -8.61
N LEU A 382 0.54 -26.06 -9.79
CA LEU A 382 1.55 -26.64 -10.68
C LEU A 382 2.94 -26.62 -10.05
N ARG A 383 3.28 -25.60 -9.29
CA ARG A 383 4.56 -25.51 -8.56
C ARG A 383 4.62 -26.50 -7.41
N ASN A 384 3.55 -26.62 -6.63
CA ASN A 384 3.50 -27.50 -5.46
C ASN A 384 3.35 -28.98 -5.82
N GLY A 385 2.87 -29.30 -7.03
CA GLY A 385 2.73 -30.66 -7.54
C GLY A 385 3.96 -31.20 -8.29
N ARG A 386 4.98 -30.38 -8.57
CA ARG A 386 6.24 -30.88 -9.15
C ARG A 386 7.09 -31.46 -8.03
N PRO A 387 7.57 -32.73 -8.16
CA PRO A 387 8.60 -33.26 -7.27
C PRO A 387 9.79 -32.29 -7.30
N VAL A 388 10.30 -31.95 -6.13
CA VAL A 388 11.57 -31.19 -6.06
C VAL A 388 12.62 -32.07 -6.70
N ASP A 389 13.06 -31.72 -7.91
CA ASP A 389 14.20 -32.34 -8.56
C ASP A 389 15.45 -31.98 -7.77
N ARG A 390 15.79 -32.85 -6.82
CA ARG A 390 17.00 -32.72 -5.98
C ARG A 390 18.30 -32.97 -6.74
N SER A 391 18.21 -33.24 -8.05
CA SER A 391 19.40 -33.52 -8.89
C SER A 391 20.23 -32.27 -9.21
N SER A 392 19.68 -31.05 -9.03
CA SER A 392 20.40 -29.80 -9.29
C SER A 392 21.15 -29.23 -8.08
N GLU A 393 20.96 -29.77 -6.87
CA GLU A 393 21.69 -29.33 -5.66
C GLU A 393 22.91 -30.17 -5.32
N GLN A 394 23.14 -31.26 -6.04
CA GLN A 394 24.35 -32.08 -5.93
C GLN A 394 25.26 -31.85 -7.14
N GLN A 395 25.77 -30.66 -7.36
CA GLN A 395 27.06 -30.53 -8.00
C GLN A 395 28.13 -30.81 -6.92
N PRO A 396 28.86 -31.92 -7.02
CA PRO A 396 29.99 -32.15 -6.13
C PRO A 396 31.00 -31.03 -6.39
N ILE A 397 31.37 -30.35 -5.31
CA ILE A 397 32.55 -29.48 -5.27
C ILE A 397 33.67 -30.27 -5.92
N GLY A 398 34.10 -29.83 -7.09
CA GLY A 398 35.14 -30.46 -7.88
C GLY A 398 36.38 -30.71 -6.99
N ARG A 399 36.72 -31.99 -6.81
CA ARG A 399 38.03 -32.38 -6.30
C ARG A 399 39.05 -31.80 -7.25
N CYS A 400 39.83 -30.86 -6.79
CA CYS A 400 41.11 -30.50 -7.41
C CYS A 400 42.03 -31.73 -7.32
N ASN A 401 42.06 -32.52 -8.38
CA ASN A 401 43.15 -33.46 -8.63
C ASN A 401 44.27 -32.67 -9.37
N ASN A 402 45.19 -32.12 -8.63
CA ASN A 402 46.58 -31.88 -9.02
C ASN A 402 47.24 -30.92 -8.04
N CYS A 403 47.71 -31.49 -6.93
CA CYS A 403 48.81 -30.95 -6.13
C CYS A 403 49.39 -32.12 -5.37
N TYR A 404 50.21 -32.92 -6.05
CA TYR A 404 51.16 -33.80 -5.46
C TYR A 404 52.43 -33.72 -6.29
N ASP A 405 53.49 -33.21 -5.69
CA ASP A 405 54.77 -33.84 -5.65
C ASP A 405 55.65 -33.07 -4.65
N GLY A 406 56.20 -33.79 -3.69
CA GLY A 406 57.30 -33.25 -2.89
C GLY A 406 57.48 -33.84 -1.48
N VAL A 407 58.03 -35.06 -1.41
CA VAL A 407 59.12 -35.47 -0.46
C VAL A 407 58.76 -35.76 1.03
N ASN A 408 58.73 -37.07 1.30
CA ASN A 408 59.48 -37.89 2.30
C ASN A 408 59.54 -37.57 3.79
N ARG A 409 59.26 -38.68 4.53
CA ARG A 409 59.85 -39.22 5.79
C ARG A 409 59.07 -38.97 7.07
N ALA A 410 58.54 -40.09 7.52
CA ALA A 410 58.20 -40.35 8.93
C ALA A 410 59.48 -40.50 9.81
N PRO A 411 59.35 -40.39 11.12
CA PRO A 411 59.25 -41.63 11.90
C PRO A 411 58.22 -41.66 13.01
N ASN A 412 57.87 -42.90 13.26
CA ASN A 412 57.14 -43.52 14.33
C ASN A 412 57.58 -43.09 15.73
N ILE A 413 56.68 -42.74 16.69
CA ILE A 413 56.83 -43.04 18.10
C ILE A 413 55.43 -43.25 18.75
N ARG A 414 55.32 -44.42 19.39
CA ARG A 414 54.25 -44.83 20.28
C ARG A 414 54.32 -44.06 21.59
N GLY A 415 53.18 -43.83 22.25
CA GLY A 415 53.14 -43.53 23.66
C GLY A 415 51.85 -42.78 24.03
N GLY A 416 50.92 -43.52 24.61
CA GLY A 416 49.72 -42.96 25.21
C GLY A 416 49.97 -42.18 26.50
N ARG A 417 49.05 -41.32 26.81
CA ARG A 417 48.54 -41.09 28.20
C ARG A 417 47.45 -40.03 28.20
N ASP A 418 46.40 -40.38 28.91
CA ASP A 418 45.34 -39.50 29.36
C ASP A 418 45.84 -38.18 29.97
N ILE A 419 45.19 -37.05 29.64
CA ILE A 419 45.10 -35.90 30.54
C ILE A 419 43.77 -35.18 30.36
N ARG A 420 43.14 -34.98 31.52
CA ARG A 420 41.84 -34.39 31.79
C ARG A 420 41.76 -32.90 31.44
N LEU A 421 40.53 -32.49 31.19
CA LEU A 421 39.89 -31.17 31.30
C LEU A 421 40.60 -30.16 32.21
N ARG A 422 40.82 -28.96 31.72
CA ARG A 422 40.76 -27.72 32.49
C ARG A 422 40.15 -26.60 31.65
N GLY A 423 39.10 -25.99 32.24
CA GLY A 423 38.44 -24.82 31.74
C GLY A 423 39.32 -23.57 31.74
N TYR A 424 39.07 -22.70 30.83
CA TYR A 424 39.59 -21.33 30.86
C TYR A 424 38.40 -20.34 30.88
N ASP A 425 38.38 -19.67 32.03
CA ASP A 425 37.56 -18.51 32.34
C ASP A 425 38.22 -17.28 31.69
N PHE A 426 37.52 -16.55 30.84
CA PHE A 426 37.98 -15.26 30.33
C PHE A 426 37.07 -14.16 30.86
N ARG A 427 37.50 -13.58 32.00
CA ARG A 427 37.07 -12.24 32.42
C ARG A 427 37.96 -11.22 31.70
N GLY A 428 37.38 -10.36 30.90
CA GLY A 428 38.02 -9.17 30.36
C GLY A 428 37.57 -7.93 31.15
N PRO A 429 38.38 -6.87 31.21
CA PRO A 429 38.25 -5.79 32.17
C PRO A 429 37.25 -4.70 31.78
N GLN A 430 36.56 -4.19 32.81
CA GLN A 430 35.81 -2.92 32.77
C GLN A 430 36.78 -1.72 32.72
N PRO A 431 36.46 -0.62 32.04
CA PRO A 431 37.06 0.68 32.31
C PRO A 431 36.19 1.51 33.25
N ALA A 432 36.93 2.17 34.14
CA ALA A 432 36.51 2.95 35.26
C ALA A 432 35.76 4.26 34.88
N LEU A 433 34.88 4.65 35.78
CA LEU A 433 34.30 5.95 35.97
C LEU A 433 35.35 7.06 36.15
N ALA A 434 35.21 8.15 35.41
CA ALA A 434 35.81 9.42 35.76
C ALA A 434 34.72 10.52 35.72
N SER A 435 34.31 10.89 36.90
CA SER A 435 33.56 12.08 37.25
C SER A 435 34.42 13.34 37.01
N ARG A 436 33.86 14.33 36.35
CA ARG A 436 34.28 15.74 36.53
C ARG A 436 33.07 16.69 36.42
N GLU A 437 32.76 17.24 37.57
CA GLU A 437 31.98 18.47 37.74
C GLU A 437 32.70 19.65 37.07
N LEU A 438 31.91 20.57 36.58
CA LEU A 438 32.17 22.02 36.60
C LEU A 438 30.88 22.78 36.19
N ARG A 439 30.16 23.27 37.20
CA ARG A 439 29.87 24.64 37.61
C ARG A 439 29.34 25.59 36.49
N SER A 440 28.12 25.97 36.73
CA SER A 440 27.38 27.24 36.62
C SER A 440 28.09 28.47 36.10
N VAL A 441 27.46 29.19 35.15
CA VAL A 441 27.44 30.66 35.07
C VAL A 441 26.11 31.11 34.41
N ILE A 442 25.15 31.58 35.19
CA ILE A 442 24.48 32.86 35.32
C ILE A 442 24.04 33.58 34.02
N HIS A 443 22.72 33.82 33.96
CA HIS A 443 21.90 34.80 33.23
C HIS A 443 22.50 36.21 33.08
N PRO A 444 21.99 37.11 32.16
CA PRO A 444 20.61 37.61 32.21
C PRO A 444 19.94 38.01 30.86
N THR A 445 18.62 37.92 30.91
CA THR A 445 17.56 38.77 30.32
C THR A 445 17.92 39.84 29.28
N ARG A 446 17.17 39.82 28.14
CA ARG A 446 16.60 41.05 27.55
C ARG A 446 15.28 40.76 26.81
N LYS A 447 14.23 41.43 27.30
CA LYS A 447 12.99 41.72 26.58
C LYS A 447 13.30 42.65 25.40
N PHE A 448 12.65 42.45 24.27
CA PHE A 448 12.18 43.55 23.43
C PHE A 448 10.82 43.21 22.83
N VAL A 449 9.92 44.13 23.03
CA VAL A 449 8.60 44.37 22.48
C VAL A 449 8.79 45.02 21.10
N LEU A 450 8.11 44.52 20.10
CA LEU A 450 7.23 45.19 19.15
C LEU A 450 6.78 44.16 18.11
#